data_15ea0c464ed687ae797b64087f336db0
#
_entry.id   15ea0c464ed687ae797b64087f336db0
#
_cell.length_a   1.000
_cell.length_b   1.000
_cell.length_c   1.000
_cell.angle_alpha   90.00
_cell.angle_beta   90.00
_cell.angle_gamma   90.00
#
_symmetry.space_group_name_H-M   'P 1'
#
loop_
_entity.id
_entity.type
_entity.pdbx_description
1 polymer ?
#
loop_
_entity_poly.entity_id
_entity_poly.type
_entity_poly.pdbx_seq_one_letter_code
_entity_poly.pdbx_strand_id
1 'polypeptide(L)'
;MSGHTHLRWSLWQPLFASLAAAVSLTVQAQALPVMIVQPHPVELTLPADALVEAVNQATVAAQVSGRVVEVHVDAGQAVRKGDLLMKIDAREASEVAAGASAQYVNARAHYQRTLSLRQQGFVSQAAVDKAKADLDAAQAAHGQAAVGVGHATVRAPLTGIVAQRLTEMGEMATPGKPLLVMHDPQGLRVTASIPQYRVPQMHAVRQARIEFPELGKVVDATSVTVLPTADAATHVSPVRVGLPPGFADIVPGMHARVHFVVGRANKMTVPQTAIVRRGEVAAVYVQNAQEALSLRQLRLGEPVGTGEVEVLAGLRS
;
A
#
# COMPACT_ATOMS: atom_id res chain seq x y z
N MET A 1 -98.13 -3.16 54.03
CA MET A 1 -98.23 -1.75 53.60
C MET A 1 -97.58 -1.70 52.26
N SER A 2 -98.36 -1.71 51.29
CA SER A 2 -98.78 -0.67 50.31
C SER A 2 -97.61 -0.16 49.51
N GLY A 3 -97.61 -0.10 48.20
CA GLY A 3 -98.62 -0.23 47.19
C GLY A 3 -97.93 -0.14 45.84
N HIS A 4 -98.50 -0.75 44.89
CA HIS A 4 -98.97 -0.26 43.58
C HIS A 4 -98.12 0.79 42.92
N THR A 5 -97.86 0.73 41.63
CA THR A 5 -98.72 0.74 40.43
C THR A 5 -97.89 0.58 39.15
N HIS A 6 -98.31 -0.28 38.27
CA HIS A 6 -98.67 -0.19 36.87
C HIS A 6 -97.95 0.91 36.00
N LEU A 7 -97.49 0.65 34.79
CA LEU A 7 -98.23 0.61 33.54
C LEU A 7 -97.29 0.69 32.34
N ARG A 8 -97.46 -0.16 31.39
CA ARG A 8 -97.69 -0.02 29.93
C ARG A 8 -96.44 0.27 29.01
N TRP A 9 -96.14 -0.76 28.23
CA TRP A 9 -96.24 -0.82 26.76
C TRP A 9 -95.63 0.32 25.95
N SER A 10 -94.64 -0.03 25.12
CA SER A 10 -94.83 0.07 23.67
C SER A 10 -93.67 -0.61 22.94
N LEU A 11 -94.05 -1.41 22.01
CA LEU A 11 -93.28 -1.97 20.91
C LEU A 11 -92.49 -0.94 20.15
N TRP A 12 -91.21 -1.16 19.95
CA TRP A 12 -90.58 -0.76 18.70
C TRP A 12 -89.35 -1.66 18.47
N GLN A 13 -89.45 -2.58 17.51
CA GLN A 13 -88.29 -3.16 16.85
C GLN A 13 -87.74 -2.16 15.83
N PRO A 14 -86.44 -2.01 15.72
CA PRO A 14 -85.87 -1.70 14.44
C PRO A 14 -84.96 -2.88 13.93
N LEU A 15 -85.24 -3.21 12.72
CA LEU A 15 -84.45 -4.04 11.81
C LEU A 15 -82.94 -3.80 12.01
N PHE A 16 -82.23 -4.86 12.44
CA PHE A 16 -80.79 -4.95 12.19
C PHE A 16 -80.56 -5.47 10.80
N ALA A 17 -80.37 -4.53 9.85
CA ALA A 17 -79.79 -4.77 8.55
C ALA A 17 -78.28 -5.05 8.78
N SER A 18 -77.85 -6.29 8.78
CA SER A 18 -76.46 -6.76 8.78
C SER A 18 -75.82 -6.41 7.45
N LEU A 19 -75.13 -5.29 7.39
CA LEU A 19 -74.26 -4.90 6.30
C LEU A 19 -72.94 -5.66 6.46
N ALA A 20 -72.83 -6.86 5.85
CA ALA A 20 -71.62 -7.61 5.70
C ALA A 20 -70.70 -6.85 4.69
N ALA A 21 -69.81 -6.00 5.22
CA ALA A 21 -68.77 -5.40 4.46
C ALA A 21 -67.75 -6.48 4.12
N ALA A 22 -67.82 -7.02 2.91
CA ALA A 22 -66.80 -7.88 2.30
C ALA A 22 -65.57 -7.03 2.08
N VAL A 23 -64.60 -7.06 3.01
CA VAL A 23 -63.26 -6.51 2.81
C VAL A 23 -62.56 -7.44 1.83
N SER A 24 -62.60 -7.08 0.55
CA SER A 24 -61.77 -7.70 -0.48
C SER A 24 -60.32 -7.30 -0.24
N LEU A 25 -59.57 -8.17 0.45
CA LEU A 25 -58.12 -8.09 0.47
C LEU A 25 -57.59 -8.32 -0.95
N THR A 26 -57.39 -7.25 -1.69
CA THR A 26 -56.61 -7.29 -2.92
C THR A 26 -55.16 -7.55 -2.50
N VAL A 27 -54.77 -8.82 -2.52
CA VAL A 27 -53.36 -9.20 -2.49
C VAL A 27 -52.75 -8.64 -3.79
N GLN A 28 -52.12 -7.49 -3.66
CA GLN A 28 -51.28 -6.98 -4.73
C GLN A 28 -50.09 -7.96 -4.86
N ALA A 29 -50.15 -8.82 -5.85
CA ALA A 29 -49.01 -9.61 -6.27
C ALA A 29 -47.88 -8.64 -6.65
N GLN A 30 -46.88 -8.49 -5.80
CA GLN A 30 -45.68 -7.77 -6.17
C GLN A 30 -45.09 -8.46 -7.39
N ALA A 31 -45.06 -7.76 -8.51
CA ALA A 31 -44.40 -8.24 -9.72
C ALA A 31 -42.93 -8.50 -9.38
N LEU A 32 -42.52 -9.76 -9.46
CA LEU A 32 -41.11 -10.11 -9.25
C LEU A 32 -40.29 -9.43 -10.37
N PRO A 33 -39.18 -8.80 -10.03
CA PRO A 33 -38.31 -8.20 -11.04
C PRO A 33 -37.77 -9.33 -11.95
N VAL A 34 -38.09 -9.26 -13.24
CA VAL A 34 -37.62 -10.22 -14.23
C VAL A 34 -36.52 -9.56 -15.04
N MET A 35 -35.40 -10.26 -15.24
CA MET A 35 -34.30 -9.85 -16.07
C MET A 35 -34.12 -10.81 -17.25
N ILE A 36 -33.93 -10.24 -18.43
CA ILE A 36 -33.55 -11.02 -19.61
C ILE A 36 -32.06 -11.26 -19.57
N VAL A 37 -31.65 -12.52 -19.51
CA VAL A 37 -30.24 -12.91 -19.47
C VAL A 37 -29.75 -13.14 -20.89
N GLN A 38 -28.77 -12.36 -21.32
CA GLN A 38 -28.11 -12.47 -22.61
C GLN A 38 -26.58 -12.48 -22.42
N PRO A 39 -25.84 -13.17 -23.32
CA PRO A 39 -24.40 -13.08 -23.31
C PRO A 39 -23.94 -11.63 -23.51
N HIS A 40 -23.12 -11.10 -22.62
CA HIS A 40 -22.54 -9.77 -22.72
C HIS A 40 -21.03 -9.80 -22.50
N PRO A 41 -20.30 -8.77 -23.00
CA PRO A 41 -18.85 -8.71 -22.82
C PRO A 41 -18.49 -8.52 -21.33
N VAL A 42 -17.76 -9.46 -20.80
CA VAL A 42 -17.26 -9.46 -19.41
C VAL A 42 -15.75 -9.40 -19.42
N GLU A 43 -15.18 -8.64 -18.50
CA GLU A 43 -13.74 -8.60 -18.31
C GLU A 43 -13.23 -9.91 -17.73
N LEU A 44 -12.23 -10.48 -18.41
CA LEU A 44 -11.46 -11.60 -17.89
C LEU A 44 -10.35 -11.05 -17.01
N THR A 45 -10.37 -11.41 -15.72
CA THR A 45 -9.36 -10.96 -14.79
C THR A 45 -8.44 -12.10 -14.37
N LEU A 46 -7.16 -11.77 -14.19
CA LEU A 46 -6.17 -12.65 -13.60
C LEU A 46 -5.88 -12.12 -12.20
N PRO A 47 -6.33 -12.79 -11.13
CA PRO A 47 -5.99 -12.41 -9.77
C PRO A 47 -4.55 -12.80 -9.43
N ALA A 48 -3.86 -11.95 -8.67
CA ALA A 48 -2.53 -12.22 -8.15
C ALA A 48 -2.37 -11.60 -6.76
N ASP A 49 -1.72 -12.33 -5.88
CA ASP A 49 -1.36 -11.79 -4.56
C ASP A 49 -0.24 -10.77 -4.72
N ALA A 50 -0.31 -9.74 -3.90
CA ALA A 50 0.56 -8.59 -4.00
C ALA A 50 0.85 -7.98 -2.64
N LEU A 51 1.93 -7.20 -2.58
CA LEU A 51 2.38 -6.49 -1.40
C LEU A 51 2.49 -4.99 -1.70
N VAL A 52 2.07 -4.17 -0.75
CA VAL A 52 2.29 -2.72 -0.81
C VAL A 52 3.74 -2.43 -0.48
N GLU A 53 4.39 -1.64 -1.31
CA GLU A 53 5.77 -1.18 -1.12
C GLU A 53 5.83 0.34 -1.18
N ALA A 54 6.74 0.94 -0.42
CA ALA A 54 7.10 2.33 -0.62
C ALA A 54 8.00 2.45 -1.87
N VAL A 55 7.73 3.45 -2.70
CA VAL A 55 8.59 3.79 -3.85
C VAL A 55 9.94 4.31 -3.37
N ASN A 56 9.90 5.20 -2.36
CA ASN A 56 11.08 5.79 -1.73
C ASN A 56 11.20 5.27 -0.30
N GLN A 57 12.15 4.37 -0.09
CA GLN A 57 12.51 3.84 1.22
C GLN A 57 14.01 4.00 1.43
N ALA A 58 14.40 4.34 2.66
CA ALA A 58 15.80 4.46 3.03
C ALA A 58 16.07 3.70 4.33
N THR A 59 17.07 2.83 4.29
CA THR A 59 17.68 2.28 5.49
C THR A 59 18.85 3.20 5.87
N VAL A 60 18.71 3.90 6.98
CA VAL A 60 19.76 4.77 7.51
C VAL A 60 20.71 3.90 8.32
N ALA A 61 21.96 3.80 7.87
CA ALA A 61 22.99 3.02 8.52
C ALA A 61 24.07 3.93 9.14
N ALA A 62 24.74 3.47 10.18
CA ALA A 62 25.88 4.14 10.78
C ALA A 62 27.04 4.23 9.76
N GLN A 63 27.73 5.35 9.74
CA GLN A 63 28.91 5.58 8.91
C GLN A 63 30.21 5.64 9.73
N VAL A 64 30.08 5.74 11.06
CA VAL A 64 31.19 5.75 12.02
C VAL A 64 30.93 4.76 13.14
N SER A 65 32.02 4.32 13.78
CA SER A 65 31.95 3.54 15.01
C SER A 65 31.73 4.44 16.22
N GLY A 66 30.92 3.99 17.17
CA GLY A 66 30.71 4.68 18.44
C GLY A 66 29.39 4.25 19.10
N ARG A 67 29.21 4.63 20.35
CA ARG A 67 27.98 4.37 21.10
C ARG A 67 26.89 5.37 20.69
N VAL A 68 25.65 4.92 20.51
CA VAL A 68 24.51 5.82 20.34
C VAL A 68 24.23 6.54 21.65
N VAL A 69 24.39 7.87 21.67
CA VAL A 69 24.24 8.71 22.88
C VAL A 69 22.92 9.43 22.95
N GLU A 70 22.31 9.74 21.79
CA GLU A 70 21.00 10.39 21.72
C GLU A 70 20.17 9.75 20.60
N VAL A 71 18.87 9.59 20.87
CA VAL A 71 17.86 9.18 19.90
C VAL A 71 16.73 10.19 19.95
N HIS A 72 16.44 10.86 18.82
CA HIS A 72 15.49 11.96 18.74
C HIS A 72 14.16 11.57 18.08
N VAL A 73 14.09 10.37 17.53
CA VAL A 73 12.91 9.90 16.77
C VAL A 73 12.54 8.47 17.15
N ASP A 74 11.26 8.16 17.03
CA ASP A 74 10.76 6.80 17.24
C ASP A 74 9.95 6.33 16.03
N ALA A 75 9.63 5.02 15.99
CA ALA A 75 8.79 4.43 14.95
C ALA A 75 7.42 5.13 14.91
N GLY A 76 6.91 5.37 13.70
CA GLY A 76 5.66 6.09 13.46
C GLY A 76 5.79 7.61 13.38
N GLN A 77 6.94 8.20 13.73
CA GLN A 77 7.11 9.64 13.68
C GLN A 77 7.42 10.15 12.27
N ALA A 78 6.82 11.29 11.91
CA ALA A 78 7.11 12.00 10.69
C ALA A 78 8.36 12.88 10.86
N VAL A 79 9.25 12.85 9.88
CA VAL A 79 10.51 13.60 9.85
C VAL A 79 10.71 14.28 8.50
N ARG A 80 11.43 15.38 8.48
CA ARG A 80 11.84 16.10 7.26
C ARG A 80 13.27 15.74 6.90
N LYS A 81 13.59 15.80 5.61
CA LYS A 81 14.97 15.65 5.13
C LYS A 81 15.90 16.62 5.87
N GLY A 82 16.97 16.09 6.45
CA GLY A 82 17.96 16.85 7.24
C GLY A 82 17.70 16.89 8.73
N ASP A 83 16.51 16.47 9.22
CA ASP A 83 16.23 16.40 10.66
C ASP A 83 17.21 15.47 11.36
N LEU A 84 17.53 15.82 12.62
CA LEU A 84 18.38 14.99 13.47
C LEU A 84 17.62 13.75 13.95
N LEU A 85 18.16 12.59 13.63
CA LEU A 85 17.57 11.30 14.02
C LEU A 85 18.25 10.72 15.26
N MET A 86 19.57 10.62 15.21
CA MET A 86 20.39 10.04 16.28
C MET A 86 21.75 10.74 16.35
N LYS A 87 22.41 10.66 17.51
CA LYS A 87 23.82 11.01 17.66
C LYS A 87 24.61 9.79 18.14
N ILE A 88 25.75 9.61 17.50
CA ILE A 88 26.78 8.62 17.88
C ILE A 88 27.87 9.38 18.62
N ASP A 89 28.47 8.77 19.63
CA ASP A 89 29.61 9.34 20.35
C ASP A 89 30.76 9.63 19.36
N ALA A 90 31.07 10.89 19.21
CA ALA A 90 32.07 11.37 18.24
C ALA A 90 33.44 11.61 18.88
N ARG A 91 33.67 11.26 20.14
CA ARG A 91 34.92 11.60 20.84
C ARG A 91 36.14 11.09 20.11
N GLU A 92 36.17 9.81 19.74
CA GLU A 92 37.28 9.24 18.96
C GLU A 92 37.46 9.95 17.58
N ALA A 93 36.40 10.16 16.86
CA ALA A 93 36.44 10.88 15.56
C ALA A 93 36.90 12.33 15.75
N SER A 94 36.52 13.00 16.86
CA SER A 94 36.92 14.35 17.18
C SER A 94 38.41 14.45 17.49
N GLU A 95 38.98 13.49 18.21
CA GLU A 95 40.42 13.44 18.51
C GLU A 95 41.24 13.22 17.22
N VAL A 96 40.79 12.34 16.36
CA VAL A 96 41.39 12.13 15.00
C VAL A 96 41.35 13.43 14.20
N ALA A 97 40.22 14.14 14.21
CA ALA A 97 40.07 15.40 13.48
C ALA A 97 40.94 16.51 14.08
N ALA A 98 41.09 16.58 15.41
CA ALA A 98 41.98 17.51 16.08
C ALA A 98 43.45 17.26 15.69
N GLY A 99 43.89 15.99 15.69
CA GLY A 99 45.24 15.62 15.22
C GLY A 99 45.50 15.99 13.79
N ALA A 100 44.57 15.70 12.89
CA ALA A 100 44.69 16.05 11.47
C ALA A 100 44.66 17.59 11.25
N SER A 101 43.90 18.35 12.03
CA SER A 101 43.87 19.79 12.01
C SER A 101 45.23 20.38 12.42
N ALA A 102 45.86 19.85 13.50
CA ALA A 102 47.19 20.29 13.94
C ALA A 102 48.26 20.04 12.86
N GLN A 103 48.23 18.87 12.21
CA GLN A 103 49.12 18.55 11.08
C GLN A 103 48.92 19.51 9.92
N TYR A 104 47.67 19.82 9.54
CA TYR A 104 47.36 20.78 8.49
C TYR A 104 47.92 22.19 8.82
N VAL A 105 47.70 22.68 10.04
CA VAL A 105 48.23 23.98 10.48
C VAL A 105 49.76 24.02 10.41
N ASN A 106 50.43 22.96 10.86
CA ASN A 106 51.90 22.85 10.83
C ASN A 106 52.44 22.81 9.37
N ALA A 107 51.82 21.98 8.49
CA ALA A 107 52.21 21.91 7.09
C ALA A 107 52.02 23.27 6.38
N ARG A 108 50.92 23.95 6.64
CA ARG A 108 50.63 25.28 6.11
C ARG A 108 51.69 26.32 6.54
N ALA A 109 52.04 26.33 7.80
CA ALA A 109 53.07 27.23 8.31
C ALA A 109 54.46 26.90 7.73
N HIS A 110 54.78 25.61 7.59
CA HIS A 110 56.01 25.16 6.94
C HIS A 110 56.07 25.63 5.47
N TYR A 111 55.03 25.42 4.69
CA TYR A 111 54.94 25.88 3.30
C TYR A 111 55.14 27.40 3.19
N GLN A 112 54.47 28.18 4.04
CA GLN A 112 54.59 29.64 4.03
C GLN A 112 56.02 30.11 4.37
N ARG A 113 56.69 29.50 5.36
CA ARG A 113 58.08 29.80 5.65
C ARG A 113 59.01 29.44 4.51
N THR A 114 58.84 28.27 3.90
CA THR A 114 59.66 27.79 2.77
C THR A 114 59.48 28.71 1.57
N LEU A 115 58.24 29.17 1.30
CA LEU A 115 57.95 30.13 0.24
C LEU A 115 58.69 31.48 0.44
N SER A 116 58.65 32.00 1.69
CA SER A 116 59.40 33.23 2.06
C SER A 116 60.91 33.09 1.92
N LEU A 117 61.46 31.95 2.35
CA LEU A 117 62.92 31.67 2.19
C LEU A 117 63.30 31.52 0.71
N ARG A 118 62.39 30.98 -0.12
CA ARG A 118 62.62 30.92 -1.61
C ARG A 118 62.68 32.30 -2.22
N GLN A 119 61.79 33.23 -1.82
CA GLN A 119 61.83 34.61 -2.27
C GLN A 119 63.12 35.33 -1.92
N GLN A 120 63.74 34.93 -0.82
CA GLN A 120 65.03 35.46 -0.36
C GLN A 120 66.21 34.68 -0.95
N GLY A 121 66.00 33.67 -1.79
CA GLY A 121 67.06 32.88 -2.45
C GLY A 121 67.70 31.80 -1.61
N PHE A 122 67.18 31.48 -0.40
CA PHE A 122 67.80 30.53 0.55
C PHE A 122 67.46 29.07 0.31
N VAL A 123 66.38 28.75 -0.47
CA VAL A 123 65.96 27.38 -0.74
C VAL A 123 65.67 27.15 -2.22
N SER A 124 65.72 25.89 -2.64
CA SER A 124 65.43 25.50 -4.02
C SER A 124 63.90 25.47 -4.33
N GLN A 125 63.53 25.51 -5.62
CA GLN A 125 62.15 25.32 -6.04
C GLN A 125 61.62 23.96 -5.59
N ALA A 126 62.43 22.90 -5.69
CA ALA A 126 62.07 21.56 -5.22
C ALA A 126 61.68 21.49 -3.74
N ALA A 127 62.30 22.35 -2.89
CA ALA A 127 61.90 22.44 -1.46
C ALA A 127 60.51 23.07 -1.30
N VAL A 128 60.16 24.08 -2.12
CA VAL A 128 58.81 24.68 -2.13
C VAL A 128 57.77 23.67 -2.63
N ASP A 129 58.10 22.97 -3.71
CA ASP A 129 57.19 21.95 -4.31
C ASP A 129 56.90 20.81 -3.31
N LYS A 130 57.96 20.36 -2.58
CA LYS A 130 57.79 19.39 -1.52
C LYS A 130 56.90 19.90 -0.40
N ALA A 131 57.16 21.11 0.12
CA ALA A 131 56.36 21.68 1.20
C ALA A 131 54.89 21.90 0.76
N LYS A 132 54.65 22.22 -0.52
CA LYS A 132 53.33 22.32 -1.10
C LYS A 132 52.61 20.94 -1.14
N ALA A 133 53.30 19.89 -1.58
CA ALA A 133 52.73 18.53 -1.59
C ALA A 133 52.39 18.06 -0.18
N ASP A 134 53.26 18.32 0.80
CA ASP A 134 53.02 18.00 2.21
C ASP A 134 51.76 18.74 2.77
N LEU A 135 51.58 20.02 2.38
CA LEU A 135 50.38 20.81 2.74
C LEU A 135 49.12 20.21 2.13
N ASP A 136 49.17 19.89 0.82
CA ASP A 136 48.00 19.34 0.14
C ASP A 136 47.60 18.00 0.72
N ALA A 137 48.55 17.14 1.06
CA ALA A 137 48.29 15.87 1.77
C ALA A 137 47.65 16.08 3.16
N ALA A 138 48.19 17.01 3.95
CA ALA A 138 47.66 17.32 5.28
C ALA A 138 46.23 17.94 5.18
N GLN A 139 45.98 18.78 4.16
CA GLN A 139 44.66 19.36 3.91
C GLN A 139 43.60 18.27 3.57
N ALA A 140 43.98 17.30 2.73
CA ALA A 140 43.11 16.15 2.41
C ALA A 140 42.80 15.32 3.64
N ALA A 141 43.81 15.01 4.46
CA ALA A 141 43.63 14.26 5.71
C ALA A 141 42.70 14.98 6.72
N HIS A 142 42.88 16.32 6.86
CA HIS A 142 42.01 17.15 7.69
C HIS A 142 40.54 17.11 7.19
N GLY A 143 40.34 17.26 5.87
CA GLY A 143 39.01 17.20 5.26
C GLY A 143 38.33 15.84 5.52
N GLN A 144 39.06 14.74 5.35
CA GLN A 144 38.54 13.38 5.61
C GLN A 144 38.15 13.21 7.08
N ALA A 145 38.97 13.64 8.02
CA ALA A 145 38.69 13.53 9.45
C ALA A 145 37.47 14.37 9.87
N ALA A 146 37.33 15.58 9.32
CA ALA A 146 36.16 16.45 9.56
C ALA A 146 34.84 15.82 9.07
N VAL A 147 34.84 15.13 7.93
CA VAL A 147 33.69 14.37 7.45
C VAL A 147 33.32 13.25 8.41
N GLY A 148 34.31 12.54 8.98
CA GLY A 148 34.10 11.51 9.99
C GLY A 148 33.33 12.02 11.22
N VAL A 149 33.69 13.19 11.73
CA VAL A 149 32.95 13.83 12.85
C VAL A 149 31.52 14.16 12.43
N GLY A 150 31.31 14.65 11.19
CA GLY A 150 29.97 14.94 10.66
C GLY A 150 29.06 13.71 10.61
N HIS A 151 29.62 12.54 10.32
CA HIS A 151 28.86 11.28 10.25
C HIS A 151 28.38 10.76 11.62
N ALA A 152 28.91 11.26 12.73
CA ALA A 152 28.38 10.95 14.05
C ALA A 152 27.00 11.59 14.31
N THR A 153 26.62 12.59 13.51
CA THR A 153 25.28 13.19 13.53
C THR A 153 24.44 12.57 12.41
N VAL A 154 23.59 11.62 12.78
CA VAL A 154 22.75 10.89 11.82
C VAL A 154 21.53 11.73 11.48
N ARG A 155 21.36 12.06 10.20
CA ARG A 155 20.25 12.89 9.71
C ARG A 155 19.38 12.15 8.71
N ALA A 156 18.11 12.59 8.59
CA ALA A 156 17.12 12.03 7.66
C ALA A 156 17.54 12.29 6.19
N PRO A 157 17.70 11.24 5.36
CA PRO A 157 18.04 11.40 3.94
C PRO A 157 16.85 11.85 3.09
N LEU A 158 15.62 11.61 3.56
CA LEU A 158 14.38 11.98 2.88
C LEU A 158 13.34 12.50 3.89
N THR A 159 12.30 13.15 3.40
CA THR A 159 11.11 13.50 4.18
C THR A 159 10.17 12.28 4.16
N GLY A 160 9.67 11.87 5.33
CA GLY A 160 8.81 10.69 5.41
C GLY A 160 8.50 10.28 6.85
N ILE A 161 8.18 9.02 7.03
CA ILE A 161 7.84 8.39 8.32
C ILE A 161 8.91 7.37 8.68
N VAL A 162 9.30 7.33 9.94
CA VAL A 162 10.17 6.28 10.48
C VAL A 162 9.36 4.99 10.59
N ALA A 163 9.66 4.01 9.74
CA ALA A 163 8.97 2.72 9.75
C ALA A 163 9.41 1.84 10.93
N GLN A 164 10.72 1.81 11.17
CA GLN A 164 11.31 0.97 12.22
C GLN A 164 12.55 1.64 12.79
N ARG A 165 12.75 1.52 14.09
CA ARG A 165 13.98 1.83 14.79
C ARG A 165 14.67 0.51 15.14
N LEU A 166 15.90 0.34 14.64
CA LEU A 166 16.66 -0.90 14.73
C LEU A 166 17.81 -0.83 15.74
N THR A 167 18.01 0.34 16.36
CA THR A 167 19.10 0.57 17.31
C THR A 167 18.61 1.44 18.46
N GLU A 168 19.02 1.08 19.68
CA GLU A 168 18.64 1.76 20.92
C GLU A 168 19.76 2.68 21.41
N MET A 169 19.39 3.64 22.29
CA MET A 169 20.36 4.44 23.02
C MET A 169 21.25 3.55 23.89
N GLY A 170 22.56 3.79 23.84
CA GLY A 170 23.57 2.99 24.57
C GLY A 170 24.15 1.83 23.75
N GLU A 171 23.55 1.44 22.62
CA GLU A 171 24.11 0.41 21.75
C GLU A 171 25.31 0.90 20.95
N MET A 172 26.14 -0.06 20.52
CA MET A 172 27.29 0.21 19.66
C MET A 172 26.84 0.26 18.19
N ALA A 173 27.12 1.35 17.54
CA ALA A 173 27.01 1.52 16.10
C ALA A 173 28.39 1.22 15.45
N THR A 174 28.35 0.52 14.31
CA THR A 174 29.53 0.25 13.46
C THR A 174 29.17 0.58 12.01
N PRO A 175 30.14 0.98 11.18
CA PRO A 175 29.85 1.30 9.79
C PRO A 175 29.08 0.17 9.08
N GLY A 176 27.95 0.54 8.44
CA GLY A 176 27.04 -0.39 7.78
C GLY A 176 25.93 -0.97 8.67
N LYS A 177 26.02 -0.84 10.02
CA LYS A 177 24.93 -1.29 10.89
C LYS A 177 23.67 -0.44 10.66
N PRO A 178 22.51 -1.05 10.31
CA PRO A 178 21.27 -0.32 10.13
C PRO A 178 20.79 0.26 11.49
N LEU A 179 20.43 1.53 11.48
CA LEU A 179 19.97 2.26 12.67
C LEU A 179 18.45 2.40 12.66
N LEU A 180 17.88 2.77 11.52
CA LEU A 180 16.44 2.90 11.33
C LEU A 180 16.07 2.75 9.85
N VAL A 181 14.80 2.44 9.61
CA VAL A 181 14.19 2.40 8.27
C VAL A 181 13.13 3.49 8.20
N MET A 182 13.11 4.22 7.10
CA MET A 182 12.11 5.25 6.84
C MET A 182 11.60 5.18 5.41
N HIS A 183 10.38 5.67 5.17
CA HIS A 183 9.76 5.69 3.86
C HIS A 183 8.95 6.97 3.64
N ASP A 184 8.75 7.28 2.37
CA ASP A 184 7.86 8.35 1.93
C ASP A 184 6.41 7.82 1.87
N PRO A 185 5.48 8.36 2.67
CA PRO A 185 4.09 7.89 2.69
C PRO A 185 3.29 8.26 1.44
N GLN A 186 3.76 9.22 0.64
CA GLN A 186 3.05 9.65 -0.57
C GLN A 186 3.36 8.77 -1.77
N GLY A 187 4.49 8.10 -1.78
CA GLY A 187 4.93 7.25 -2.88
C GLY A 187 4.72 5.77 -2.56
N LEU A 188 3.50 5.26 -2.70
CA LEU A 188 3.21 3.83 -2.55
C LEU A 188 2.96 3.18 -3.91
N ARG A 189 3.33 1.92 -4.01
CA ARG A 189 3.03 1.03 -5.14
C ARG A 189 2.68 -0.34 -4.64
N VAL A 190 2.05 -1.13 -5.49
CA VAL A 190 1.76 -2.54 -5.21
C VAL A 190 2.63 -3.39 -6.13
N THR A 191 3.29 -4.39 -5.59
CA THR A 191 4.08 -5.35 -6.36
C THR A 191 3.39 -6.71 -6.30
N ALA A 192 2.87 -7.17 -7.44
CA ALA A 192 2.20 -8.45 -7.59
C ALA A 192 3.18 -9.51 -8.08
N SER A 193 3.01 -10.74 -7.62
CA SER A 193 3.81 -11.90 -8.00
C SER A 193 3.06 -12.73 -9.05
N ILE A 194 3.56 -12.76 -10.30
CA ILE A 194 2.93 -13.49 -11.41
C ILE A 194 3.78 -14.69 -11.79
N PRO A 195 3.23 -15.92 -11.84
CA PRO A 195 3.94 -17.07 -12.34
C PRO A 195 4.45 -16.84 -13.77
N GLN A 196 5.69 -17.26 -14.06
CA GLN A 196 6.37 -16.96 -15.32
C GLN A 196 5.57 -17.42 -16.56
N TYR A 197 4.86 -18.55 -16.48
CA TYR A 197 4.02 -19.05 -17.58
C TYR A 197 2.82 -18.13 -17.94
N ARG A 198 2.45 -17.22 -17.04
CA ARG A 198 1.38 -16.21 -17.24
C ARG A 198 1.88 -14.88 -17.80
N VAL A 199 3.19 -14.62 -17.74
CA VAL A 199 3.79 -13.36 -18.20
C VAL A 199 3.43 -12.99 -19.63
N PRO A 200 3.36 -13.92 -20.61
CA PRO A 200 2.93 -13.57 -21.97
C PRO A 200 1.55 -12.91 -22.04
N GLN A 201 0.61 -13.30 -21.17
CA GLN A 201 -0.73 -12.71 -21.09
C GLN A 201 -0.69 -11.28 -20.55
N MET A 202 0.34 -10.95 -19.76
CA MET A 202 0.50 -9.65 -19.11
C MET A 202 1.00 -8.55 -20.05
N HIS A 203 1.60 -8.86 -21.20
CA HIS A 203 2.15 -7.86 -22.10
C HIS A 203 1.08 -6.91 -22.69
N ALA A 204 -0.15 -7.37 -22.85
CA ALA A 204 -1.28 -6.59 -23.34
C ALA A 204 -2.06 -5.86 -22.22
N VAL A 205 -1.80 -6.18 -20.95
CA VAL A 205 -2.52 -5.63 -19.80
C VAL A 205 -2.16 -4.16 -19.61
N ARG A 206 -3.21 -3.32 -19.51
CA ARG A 206 -3.09 -1.89 -19.23
C ARG A 206 -3.93 -1.45 -18.05
N GLN A 207 -4.86 -2.31 -17.61
CA GLN A 207 -5.80 -2.01 -16.53
C GLN A 207 -5.73 -3.10 -15.48
N ALA A 208 -5.78 -2.68 -14.23
CA ALA A 208 -5.85 -3.57 -13.08
C ALA A 208 -6.65 -2.90 -11.97
N ARG A 209 -7.26 -3.70 -11.12
CA ARG A 209 -7.90 -3.25 -9.88
C ARG A 209 -7.15 -3.84 -8.70
N ILE A 210 -6.92 -3.04 -7.69
CA ILE A 210 -6.23 -3.42 -6.46
C ILE A 210 -7.28 -3.56 -5.38
N GLU A 211 -7.42 -4.73 -4.85
CA GLU A 211 -8.29 -5.05 -3.74
C GLU A 211 -7.46 -5.12 -2.45
N PHE A 212 -7.93 -4.45 -1.43
CA PHE A 212 -7.41 -4.52 -0.05
C PHE A 212 -8.44 -5.24 0.81
N PRO A 213 -8.36 -6.57 0.96
CA PRO A 213 -9.39 -7.36 1.64
C PRO A 213 -9.61 -6.93 3.09
N GLU A 214 -8.55 -6.55 3.80
CA GLU A 214 -8.61 -6.12 5.20
C GLU A 214 -9.34 -4.78 5.39
N LEU A 215 -9.31 -3.91 4.36
CA LEU A 215 -9.99 -2.62 4.38
C LEU A 215 -11.34 -2.64 3.67
N GLY A 216 -11.68 -3.73 2.97
CA GLY A 216 -12.87 -3.81 2.13
C GLY A 216 -12.87 -2.79 0.98
N LYS A 217 -11.68 -2.37 0.53
CA LYS A 217 -11.52 -1.34 -0.51
C LYS A 217 -11.03 -1.93 -1.82
N VAL A 218 -11.57 -1.41 -2.92
CA VAL A 218 -11.09 -1.70 -4.28
C VAL A 218 -10.72 -0.37 -4.93
N VAL A 219 -9.53 -0.32 -5.55
CA VAL A 219 -8.95 0.88 -6.14
C VAL A 219 -8.45 0.56 -7.54
N ASP A 220 -8.73 1.42 -8.51
CA ASP A 220 -8.19 1.27 -9.85
C ASP A 220 -6.70 1.65 -9.88
N ALA A 221 -5.92 0.82 -10.56
CA ALA A 221 -4.49 1.05 -10.73
C ALA A 221 -4.22 2.21 -11.69
N THR A 222 -3.21 3.03 -11.37
CA THR A 222 -2.77 4.11 -12.25
C THR A 222 -1.86 3.63 -13.38
N SER A 223 -1.13 2.53 -13.16
CA SER A 223 -0.21 1.96 -14.13
C SER A 223 0.04 0.48 -13.84
N VAL A 224 0.39 -0.28 -14.88
CA VAL A 224 0.82 -1.68 -14.77
C VAL A 224 2.14 -1.82 -15.52
N THR A 225 3.18 -2.30 -14.84
CA THR A 225 4.51 -2.48 -15.42
C THR A 225 5.05 -3.87 -15.08
N VAL A 226 5.21 -4.71 -16.07
CA VAL A 226 5.86 -6.01 -15.93
C VAL A 226 7.37 -5.79 -15.88
N LEU A 227 8.04 -6.25 -14.83
CA LEU A 227 9.49 -6.14 -14.73
C LEU A 227 10.14 -7.24 -15.59
N PRO A 228 11.24 -6.92 -16.29
CA PRO A 228 11.96 -7.89 -17.14
C PRO A 228 12.90 -8.79 -16.31
N THR A 229 12.41 -9.23 -15.15
CA THR A 229 13.14 -10.10 -14.23
C THR A 229 12.22 -11.21 -13.73
N ALA A 230 12.80 -12.36 -13.44
CA ALA A 230 12.11 -13.44 -12.77
C ALA A 230 12.97 -13.92 -11.61
N ASP A 231 12.35 -14.31 -10.52
CA ASP A 231 13.02 -14.95 -9.41
C ASP A 231 13.31 -16.40 -9.77
N ALA A 232 14.58 -16.80 -9.71
CA ALA A 232 15.01 -18.12 -10.13
C ALA A 232 14.58 -19.25 -9.17
N ALA A 233 14.29 -18.93 -7.90
CA ALA A 233 13.89 -19.92 -6.91
C ALA A 233 12.38 -20.19 -6.94
N THR A 234 11.58 -19.17 -7.21
CA THR A 234 10.11 -19.23 -7.14
C THR A 234 9.45 -19.24 -8.52
N HIS A 235 10.19 -18.95 -9.59
CA HIS A 235 9.70 -18.83 -10.97
C HIS A 235 8.53 -17.80 -11.10
N VAL A 236 8.57 -16.74 -10.32
CA VAL A 236 7.63 -15.62 -10.42
C VAL A 236 8.31 -14.39 -10.99
N SER A 237 7.55 -13.61 -11.74
CA SER A 237 7.93 -12.30 -12.25
C SER A 237 7.17 -11.23 -11.51
N PRO A 238 7.84 -10.23 -10.94
CA PRO A 238 7.17 -9.13 -10.27
C PRO A 238 6.53 -8.17 -11.27
N VAL A 239 5.30 -7.77 -10.99
CA VAL A 239 4.56 -6.76 -11.73
C VAL A 239 4.26 -5.59 -10.80
N ARG A 240 4.78 -4.43 -11.16
CA ARG A 240 4.53 -3.19 -10.42
C ARG A 240 3.23 -2.57 -10.86
N VAL A 241 2.41 -2.22 -9.90
CA VAL A 241 1.09 -1.62 -10.10
C VAL A 241 1.08 -0.30 -9.34
N GLY A 242 0.81 0.78 -10.06
CA GLY A 242 0.76 2.12 -9.48
C GLY A 242 -0.51 2.30 -8.65
N LEU A 243 -0.35 2.79 -7.43
CA LEU A 243 -1.45 3.18 -6.54
C LEU A 243 -1.70 4.68 -6.71
N PRO A 244 -2.96 5.14 -6.86
CA PRO A 244 -3.24 6.57 -6.83
C PRO A 244 -2.93 7.17 -5.45
N PRO A 245 -2.54 8.45 -5.37
CA PRO A 245 -2.25 9.11 -4.10
C PRO A 245 -3.52 9.31 -3.26
N GLY A 246 -3.36 9.51 -1.94
CA GLY A 246 -4.45 9.94 -1.05
C GLY A 246 -5.02 8.87 -0.12
N PHE A 247 -4.38 7.71 -0.01
CA PHE A 247 -4.78 6.66 0.93
C PHE A 247 -3.89 6.68 2.18
N ALA A 248 -4.36 7.31 3.25
CA ALA A 248 -3.62 7.40 4.51
C ALA A 248 -3.62 6.08 5.32
N ASP A 249 -4.54 5.21 5.07
CA ASP A 249 -4.74 3.92 5.74
C ASP A 249 -4.01 2.75 5.05
N ILE A 250 -3.37 3.00 3.92
CA ILE A 250 -2.54 2.01 3.23
C ILE A 250 -1.09 2.23 3.62
N VAL A 251 -0.46 1.18 4.17
CA VAL A 251 0.93 1.22 4.63
C VAL A 251 1.79 0.18 3.91
N PRO A 252 3.09 0.43 3.74
CA PRO A 252 4.02 -0.58 3.24
C PRO A 252 3.98 -1.86 4.06
N GLY A 253 4.02 -3.02 3.40
CA GLY A 253 3.89 -4.33 4.03
C GLY A 253 2.46 -4.87 4.09
N MET A 254 1.45 -4.07 3.71
CA MET A 254 0.07 -4.52 3.66
C MET A 254 -0.15 -5.47 2.47
N HIS A 255 -0.91 -6.55 2.72
CA HIS A 255 -1.34 -7.47 1.67
C HIS A 255 -2.39 -6.82 0.78
N ALA A 256 -2.29 -7.07 -0.52
CA ALA A 256 -3.27 -6.67 -1.52
C ALA A 256 -3.48 -7.80 -2.53
N ARG A 257 -4.59 -7.78 -3.23
CA ARG A 257 -4.85 -8.64 -4.38
C ARG A 257 -5.07 -7.78 -5.60
N VAL A 258 -4.35 -8.08 -6.67
CA VAL A 258 -4.46 -7.34 -7.92
C VAL A 258 -5.21 -8.19 -8.94
N HIS A 259 -6.26 -7.63 -9.52
CA HIS A 259 -7.05 -8.22 -10.61
C HIS A 259 -6.65 -7.56 -11.93
N PHE A 260 -5.81 -8.24 -12.70
CA PHE A 260 -5.35 -7.75 -14.00
C PHE A 260 -6.39 -8.05 -15.09
N VAL A 261 -6.81 -7.05 -15.84
CA VAL A 261 -7.75 -7.23 -16.97
C VAL A 261 -6.96 -7.78 -18.17
N VAL A 262 -7.06 -9.08 -18.40
CA VAL A 262 -6.31 -9.78 -19.46
C VAL A 262 -7.05 -9.91 -20.77
N GLY A 263 -8.35 -9.59 -20.80
CA GLY A 263 -9.17 -9.67 -22.00
C GLY A 263 -10.66 -9.45 -21.71
N ARG A 264 -11.48 -9.70 -22.72
CA ARG A 264 -12.95 -9.71 -22.61
C ARG A 264 -13.49 -10.94 -23.31
N ALA A 265 -14.53 -11.53 -22.74
CA ALA A 265 -15.26 -12.62 -23.36
C ALA A 265 -16.77 -12.40 -23.18
N ASN A 266 -17.56 -12.85 -24.16
CA ASN A 266 -19.00 -12.85 -23.97
C ASN A 266 -19.39 -13.99 -23.05
N LYS A 267 -19.91 -13.65 -21.89
CA LYS A 267 -20.37 -14.61 -20.88
C LYS A 267 -21.83 -14.35 -20.53
N MET A 268 -22.53 -15.42 -20.22
CA MET A 268 -23.87 -15.32 -19.65
C MET A 268 -23.72 -15.23 -18.14
N THR A 269 -24.23 -14.17 -17.53
CA THR A 269 -24.15 -13.95 -16.08
C THR A 269 -25.54 -13.78 -15.49
N VAL A 270 -25.66 -14.07 -14.20
CA VAL A 270 -26.86 -13.81 -13.42
C VAL A 270 -26.47 -13.11 -12.11
N PRO A 271 -27.31 -12.21 -11.58
CA PRO A 271 -27.07 -11.60 -10.28
C PRO A 271 -27.02 -12.68 -9.19
N GLN A 272 -26.07 -12.55 -8.27
CA GLN A 272 -25.93 -13.48 -7.14
C GLN A 272 -27.22 -13.56 -6.30
N THR A 273 -27.98 -12.46 -6.22
CA THR A 273 -29.26 -12.37 -5.53
C THR A 273 -30.39 -13.18 -6.18
N ALA A 274 -30.28 -13.50 -7.47
CA ALA A 274 -31.24 -14.34 -8.19
C ALA A 274 -30.99 -15.85 -7.99
N ILE A 275 -29.82 -16.22 -7.44
CA ILE A 275 -29.41 -17.62 -7.27
C ILE A 275 -30.00 -18.18 -5.97
N VAL A 276 -30.85 -19.20 -6.11
CA VAL A 276 -31.38 -19.98 -5.00
C VAL A 276 -30.50 -21.20 -4.80
N ARG A 277 -29.95 -21.38 -3.61
CA ARG A 277 -29.15 -22.57 -3.25
C ARG A 277 -29.94 -23.47 -2.33
N ARG A 278 -29.99 -24.77 -2.70
CA ARG A 278 -30.53 -25.84 -1.85
C ARG A 278 -29.49 -26.95 -1.73
N GLY A 279 -28.77 -26.94 -0.62
CA GLY A 279 -27.58 -27.78 -0.46
C GLY A 279 -26.53 -27.40 -1.50
N GLU A 280 -26.05 -28.36 -2.27
CA GLU A 280 -25.06 -28.16 -3.32
C GLU A 280 -25.65 -27.72 -4.68
N VAL A 281 -26.98 -27.70 -4.79
CA VAL A 281 -27.66 -27.34 -6.04
C VAL A 281 -27.91 -25.84 -6.11
N ALA A 282 -27.35 -25.20 -7.14
CA ALA A 282 -27.67 -23.82 -7.49
C ALA A 282 -28.75 -23.80 -8.58
N ALA A 283 -29.76 -22.96 -8.43
CA ALA A 283 -30.88 -22.83 -9.36
C ALA A 283 -31.38 -21.39 -9.43
N VAL A 284 -32.10 -21.05 -10.49
CA VAL A 284 -32.84 -19.78 -10.64
C VAL A 284 -34.28 -20.05 -11.02
N TYR A 285 -35.17 -19.13 -10.69
CA TYR A 285 -36.53 -19.13 -11.25
C TYR A 285 -36.51 -18.51 -12.62
N VAL A 286 -37.02 -19.24 -13.62
CA VAL A 286 -37.17 -18.79 -15.01
C VAL A 286 -38.65 -18.67 -15.30
N GLN A 287 -39.05 -17.53 -15.86
CA GLN A 287 -40.41 -17.28 -16.34
C GLN A 287 -40.53 -17.73 -17.80
N ASN A 288 -41.55 -18.50 -18.13
CA ASN A 288 -41.85 -18.90 -19.50
C ASN A 288 -42.73 -17.86 -20.19
N ALA A 289 -43.05 -18.09 -21.46
CA ALA A 289 -43.92 -17.21 -22.25
C ALA A 289 -45.38 -17.11 -21.73
N GLN A 290 -45.81 -18.04 -20.87
CA GLN A 290 -47.10 -18.04 -20.18
C GLN A 290 -47.04 -17.49 -18.77
N GLU A 291 -45.96 -16.74 -18.44
CA GLU A 291 -45.70 -16.16 -17.12
C GLU A 291 -45.53 -17.18 -15.97
N ALA A 292 -45.51 -18.48 -16.27
CA ALA A 292 -45.30 -19.48 -15.24
C ALA A 292 -43.84 -19.59 -14.85
N LEU A 293 -43.59 -19.65 -13.51
CA LEU A 293 -42.27 -19.78 -12.96
C LEU A 293 -41.87 -21.26 -12.88
N SER A 294 -40.68 -21.57 -13.35
CA SER A 294 -40.05 -22.87 -13.23
C SER A 294 -38.65 -22.75 -12.61
N LEU A 295 -38.36 -23.64 -11.67
CA LEU A 295 -37.01 -23.70 -11.09
C LEU A 295 -36.08 -24.44 -12.06
N ARG A 296 -35.00 -23.79 -12.46
CA ARG A 296 -33.99 -24.35 -13.35
C ARG A 296 -32.65 -24.45 -12.68
N GLN A 297 -32.09 -25.64 -12.65
CA GLN A 297 -30.77 -25.89 -12.12
C GLN A 297 -29.71 -25.26 -13.01
N LEU A 298 -28.71 -24.61 -12.39
CA LEU A 298 -27.58 -23.99 -13.04
C LEU A 298 -26.26 -24.66 -12.68
N ARG A 299 -25.37 -24.70 -13.63
CA ARG A 299 -23.95 -24.89 -13.36
C ARG A 299 -23.29 -23.49 -13.38
N LEU A 300 -22.84 -23.05 -12.22
CA LEU A 300 -22.19 -21.77 -12.04
C LEU A 300 -20.70 -21.86 -12.36
N GLY A 301 -20.15 -20.80 -12.89
CA GLY A 301 -18.73 -20.54 -13.08
C GLY A 301 -18.18 -19.63 -12.00
N GLU A 302 -17.21 -18.82 -12.38
CA GLU A 302 -16.56 -17.86 -11.48
C GLU A 302 -17.44 -16.61 -11.25
N PRO A 303 -17.29 -15.95 -10.09
CA PRO A 303 -17.86 -14.62 -9.88
C PRO A 303 -17.32 -13.64 -10.93
N VAL A 304 -18.20 -12.77 -11.41
CA VAL A 304 -17.90 -11.78 -12.44
C VAL A 304 -18.22 -10.38 -11.92
N GLY A 305 -17.24 -9.52 -11.89
CA GLY A 305 -17.43 -8.17 -11.37
C GLY A 305 -17.98 -8.14 -9.94
N THR A 306 -18.79 -7.11 -9.64
CA THR A 306 -19.45 -6.96 -8.33
C THR A 306 -20.89 -7.50 -8.42
N GLY A 307 -21.11 -8.70 -7.86
CA GLY A 307 -22.46 -9.24 -7.64
C GLY A 307 -23.07 -10.08 -8.73
N GLU A 308 -22.35 -10.43 -9.80
CA GLU A 308 -22.77 -11.37 -10.83
C GLU A 308 -21.97 -12.68 -10.78
N VAL A 309 -22.57 -13.75 -11.30
CA VAL A 309 -21.93 -15.07 -11.41
C VAL A 309 -22.12 -15.60 -12.83
N GLU A 310 -21.06 -16.12 -13.41
CA GLU A 310 -21.09 -16.78 -14.71
C GLU A 310 -21.99 -18.02 -14.67
N VAL A 311 -22.77 -18.21 -15.74
CA VAL A 311 -23.56 -19.41 -15.95
C VAL A 311 -22.92 -20.24 -17.05
N LEU A 312 -22.37 -21.39 -16.68
CA LEU A 312 -21.75 -22.34 -17.60
C LEU A 312 -22.77 -23.22 -18.33
N ALA A 313 -23.89 -23.54 -17.68
CA ALA A 313 -24.97 -24.34 -18.27
C ALA A 313 -26.27 -24.17 -17.48
N GLY A 314 -27.42 -24.48 -18.14
CA GLY A 314 -28.74 -24.47 -17.51
C GLY A 314 -29.69 -23.38 -18.03
N LEU A 315 -29.18 -22.30 -18.60
CA LEU A 315 -29.98 -21.30 -19.32
C LEU A 315 -29.78 -21.44 -20.81
N ARG A 316 -30.83 -21.08 -21.59
CA ARG A 316 -30.78 -20.90 -23.04
C ARG A 316 -31.00 -19.41 -23.33
N SER A 317 -30.21 -18.86 -24.23
CA SER A 317 -30.41 -17.53 -24.79
C SER A 317 -31.67 -17.41 -25.57
#